data_0547deff148fe46414983590e8e8cd8a
#
_entry.id   0547deff148fe46414983590e8e8cd8a
#
_cell.length_a   1.000
_cell.length_b   1.000
_cell.length_c   1.000
_cell.angle_alpha   90.00
_cell.angle_beta   90.00
_cell.angle_gamma   90.00
#
_symmetry.space_group_name_H-M   'P 1'
#
loop_
_entity.id
_entity.type
_entity.pdbx_description
1 polymer ?
#
loop_
_entity_poly.entity_id
_entity_poly.type
_entity_poly.pdbx_seq_one_letter_code
_entity_poly.pdbx_strand_id
1 'polypeptide(L)'
;MQPVGGIRRIAINTGGGDAPGLNAVIRAATLTALENGWQVLGLRRGYMGLLHDEVDGEPGIVHLCADRVRGITHLGGTILGTTSRGNLFGLEVRESDGTWGQTDPSDEIIARFDALGIDALIAIGGDGSLNIAKRLFLKGLRVVGVPKTIDNDLGATEMTFGFQTAVDVATEALGRLHSTAEAHQRVMVVQVMGRHTGWIALESGLAGGADVILIPEIPYSVDRIAEKIAERERSRRRFSIIVVAEGARAAGGTPSFVGDTGRYGGIGDRLAAQIEEVTGKETRPLTLGHIQRGGSPVPYDRNLALRFGAAAVRAVELGNFGCMVGLQGGSVRSVPLGEALSEVKRVPIDGELVRTARRLGVSFGD
;
A
#
# COMPACT_ATOMS: atom_id res chain seq x y z
N MET A 1 -20.63 -21.47 -13.17
CA MET A 1 -19.39 -22.00 -13.77
C MET A 1 -19.06 -23.27 -13.02
N GLN A 2 -18.73 -24.35 -13.72
CA GLN A 2 -18.28 -25.58 -13.05
C GLN A 2 -16.83 -25.43 -12.59
N PRO A 3 -16.43 -26.00 -11.43
CA PRO A 3 -15.04 -25.94 -10.98
C PRO A 3 -14.08 -26.50 -12.03
N VAL A 4 -12.92 -25.86 -12.19
CA VAL A 4 -11.85 -26.41 -13.03
C VAL A 4 -11.27 -27.63 -12.32
N GLY A 5 -11.64 -28.82 -12.79
CA GLY A 5 -11.06 -30.06 -12.27
C GLY A 5 -9.54 -30.08 -12.49
N GLY A 6 -8.78 -30.48 -11.47
CA GLY A 6 -7.34 -30.69 -11.58
C GLY A 6 -6.44 -29.84 -10.68
N ILE A 7 -6.96 -28.81 -10.01
CA ILE A 7 -6.14 -28.04 -9.04
C ILE A 7 -5.89 -28.90 -7.80
N ARG A 8 -4.61 -29.08 -7.46
CA ARG A 8 -4.17 -29.86 -6.27
C ARG A 8 -3.23 -29.08 -5.37
N ARG A 9 -2.50 -28.12 -5.93
CA ARG A 9 -1.48 -27.37 -5.21
C ARG A 9 -1.44 -25.93 -5.69
N ILE A 10 -1.50 -24.98 -4.74
CA ILE A 10 -1.34 -23.55 -5.02
C ILE A 10 -0.15 -22.98 -4.28
N ALA A 11 0.40 -21.89 -4.80
CA ALA A 11 1.39 -21.09 -4.10
C ALA A 11 0.81 -19.73 -3.70
N ILE A 12 1.32 -19.18 -2.60
CA ILE A 12 1.02 -17.82 -2.12
C ILE A 12 2.33 -17.08 -1.94
N ASN A 13 2.43 -15.87 -2.47
CA ASN A 13 3.53 -14.97 -2.16
C ASN A 13 3.05 -13.59 -1.72
N THR A 14 3.96 -12.82 -1.10
CA THR A 14 3.76 -11.43 -0.71
C THR A 14 4.88 -10.58 -1.30
N GLY A 15 4.51 -9.50 -2.00
CA GLY A 15 5.48 -8.64 -2.69
C GLY A 15 5.26 -7.14 -2.44
N GLY A 16 6.34 -6.37 -2.59
CA GLY A 16 6.35 -4.93 -2.35
C GLY A 16 6.44 -4.56 -0.87
N GLY A 17 6.21 -3.30 -0.52
CA GLY A 17 6.15 -2.87 0.89
C GLY A 17 5.05 -3.64 1.64
N ASP A 18 5.30 -3.92 2.92
CA ASP A 18 4.30 -4.56 3.75
C ASP A 18 3.10 -3.63 4.03
N ALA A 19 2.00 -4.24 4.45
CA ALA A 19 0.80 -3.55 4.88
C ALA A 19 0.06 -4.40 5.92
N PRO A 20 -0.63 -3.78 6.88
CA PRO A 20 -1.45 -4.49 7.84
C PRO A 20 -2.56 -5.28 7.13
N GLY A 21 -2.69 -6.58 7.44
CA GLY A 21 -3.68 -7.48 6.83
C GLY A 21 -3.09 -8.58 5.93
N LEU A 22 -1.80 -8.54 5.57
CA LEU A 22 -1.15 -9.59 4.77
C LEU A 22 -1.36 -10.98 5.37
N ASN A 23 -1.13 -11.13 6.67
CA ASN A 23 -1.31 -12.41 7.35
C ASN A 23 -2.77 -12.88 7.36
N ALA A 24 -3.73 -11.97 7.39
CA ALA A 24 -5.16 -12.31 7.29
C ALA A 24 -5.50 -12.88 5.90
N VAL A 25 -4.95 -12.31 4.82
CA VAL A 25 -5.10 -12.88 3.46
C VAL A 25 -4.48 -14.26 3.38
N ILE A 26 -3.23 -14.42 3.84
CA ILE A 26 -2.51 -15.72 3.82
C ILE A 26 -3.34 -16.77 4.57
N ARG A 27 -3.84 -16.44 5.76
CA ARG A 27 -4.68 -17.34 6.54
C ARG A 27 -5.95 -17.74 5.79
N ALA A 28 -6.71 -16.76 5.28
CA ALA A 28 -7.97 -17.05 4.61
C ALA A 28 -7.77 -17.88 3.35
N ALA A 29 -6.79 -17.51 2.51
CA ALA A 29 -6.46 -18.29 1.32
C ALA A 29 -6.01 -19.71 1.66
N THR A 30 -5.17 -19.86 2.69
CA THR A 30 -4.72 -21.20 3.13
C THR A 30 -5.89 -22.06 3.58
N LEU A 31 -6.73 -21.55 4.50
CA LEU A 31 -7.84 -22.36 5.05
C LEU A 31 -8.87 -22.71 3.98
N THR A 32 -9.22 -21.78 3.09
CA THR A 32 -10.16 -22.03 1.99
C THR A 32 -9.60 -23.08 1.00
N ALA A 33 -8.30 -23.01 0.68
CA ALA A 33 -7.68 -23.99 -0.20
C ALA A 33 -7.60 -25.39 0.45
N LEU A 34 -7.29 -25.47 1.75
CA LEU A 34 -7.28 -26.73 2.48
C LEU A 34 -8.67 -27.38 2.55
N GLU A 35 -9.75 -26.59 2.66
CA GLU A 35 -11.13 -27.06 2.60
C GLU A 35 -11.46 -27.70 1.25
N ASN A 36 -10.87 -27.18 0.15
CA ASN A 36 -10.96 -27.80 -1.18
C ASN A 36 -10.05 -29.04 -1.35
N GLY A 37 -9.32 -29.44 -0.32
CA GLY A 37 -8.36 -30.55 -0.37
C GLY A 37 -7.04 -30.23 -1.06
N TRP A 38 -6.73 -28.96 -1.27
CA TRP A 38 -5.51 -28.52 -1.96
C TRP A 38 -4.34 -28.38 -1.00
N GLN A 39 -3.14 -28.60 -1.50
CA GLN A 39 -1.89 -28.24 -0.83
C GLN A 39 -1.57 -26.78 -1.04
N VAL A 40 -1.03 -26.12 -0.01
CA VAL A 40 -0.67 -24.70 -0.06
C VAL A 40 0.80 -24.51 0.26
N LEU A 41 1.52 -23.88 -0.64
CA LEU A 41 2.92 -23.49 -0.50
C LEU A 41 3.02 -21.99 -0.30
N GLY A 42 3.76 -21.55 0.72
CA GLY A 42 4.15 -20.17 0.91
C GLY A 42 5.53 -19.91 0.31
N LEU A 43 5.66 -18.91 -0.54
CA LEU A 43 6.95 -18.51 -1.12
C LEU A 43 7.54 -17.37 -0.30
N ARG A 44 8.73 -17.56 0.26
CA ARG A 44 9.39 -16.55 1.07
C ARG A 44 9.96 -15.43 0.21
N ARG A 45 9.87 -14.20 0.72
CA ARG A 45 10.42 -13.01 0.06
C ARG A 45 10.00 -12.88 -1.41
N GLY A 46 8.71 -12.99 -1.68
CA GLY A 46 8.16 -12.91 -3.03
C GLY A 46 8.51 -14.15 -3.86
N TYR A 47 9.30 -13.96 -4.93
CA TYR A 47 9.74 -15.05 -5.79
C TYR A 47 11.12 -15.60 -5.41
N MET A 48 11.82 -14.99 -4.44
CA MET A 48 13.15 -15.44 -4.04
C MET A 48 13.15 -16.86 -3.49
N GLY A 49 12.08 -17.26 -2.79
CA GLY A 49 11.92 -18.62 -2.29
C GLY A 49 11.74 -19.69 -3.36
N LEU A 50 11.49 -19.31 -4.62
CA LEU A 50 11.53 -20.23 -5.76
C LEU A 50 12.92 -20.31 -6.37
N LEU A 51 13.66 -19.20 -6.38
CA LEU A 51 14.98 -19.12 -6.99
C LEU A 51 16.08 -19.71 -6.07
N HIS A 52 15.83 -19.74 -4.77
CA HIS A 52 16.79 -20.21 -3.79
C HIS A 52 16.14 -21.22 -2.84
N ASP A 53 16.83 -22.31 -2.55
CA ASP A 53 16.35 -23.33 -1.62
C ASP A 53 16.26 -22.80 -0.18
N GLU A 54 17.13 -21.82 0.17
CA GLU A 54 17.11 -21.10 1.43
C GLU A 54 17.07 -19.58 1.19
N VAL A 55 16.29 -18.88 2.01
CA VAL A 55 16.21 -17.42 2.05
C VAL A 55 16.28 -16.98 3.51
N ASP A 56 17.27 -16.13 3.84
CA ASP A 56 17.54 -15.66 5.21
C ASP A 56 17.75 -16.81 6.23
N GLY A 57 18.36 -17.94 5.82
CA GLY A 57 18.63 -19.11 6.68
C GLY A 57 17.40 -20.00 6.94
N GLU A 58 16.33 -19.78 6.19
CA GLU A 58 15.10 -20.56 6.28
C GLU A 58 14.73 -21.14 4.90
N PRO A 59 14.02 -22.30 4.84
CA PRO A 59 13.59 -22.85 3.56
C PRO A 59 12.82 -21.82 2.72
N GLY A 60 13.21 -21.67 1.43
CA GLY A 60 12.59 -20.72 0.52
C GLY A 60 11.10 -20.96 0.30
N ILE A 61 10.69 -22.24 0.38
CA ILE A 61 9.30 -22.67 0.26
C ILE A 61 8.85 -23.29 1.57
N VAL A 62 7.66 -22.93 2.03
CA VAL A 62 7.08 -23.41 3.28
C VAL A 62 5.70 -23.98 3.05
N HIS A 63 5.41 -25.18 3.58
CA HIS A 63 4.06 -25.74 3.58
C HIS A 63 3.17 -24.97 4.56
N LEU A 64 2.07 -24.43 4.05
CA LEU A 64 1.06 -23.76 4.86
C LEU A 64 -0.05 -24.75 5.23
N CYS A 65 -0.24 -24.93 6.53
CA CYS A 65 -1.29 -25.76 7.11
C CYS A 65 -2.10 -24.95 8.13
N ALA A 66 -3.20 -25.52 8.62
CA ALA A 66 -4.09 -24.84 9.57
C ALA A 66 -3.36 -24.36 10.84
N ASP A 67 -2.45 -25.17 11.37
CA ASP A 67 -1.69 -24.81 12.56
C ASP A 67 -0.72 -23.66 12.30
N ARG A 68 -0.08 -23.66 11.13
CA ARG A 68 0.90 -22.61 10.78
C ARG A 68 0.25 -21.23 10.57
N VAL A 69 -1.00 -21.20 10.15
CA VAL A 69 -1.77 -19.96 9.97
C VAL A 69 -2.70 -19.65 11.15
N ARG A 70 -2.58 -20.43 12.24
CA ARG A 70 -3.38 -20.21 13.45
C ARG A 70 -2.93 -18.93 14.16
N GLY A 71 -3.88 -18.07 14.51
CA GLY A 71 -3.61 -16.86 15.32
C GLY A 71 -2.92 -15.71 14.60
N ILE A 72 -2.68 -15.77 13.26
CA ILE A 72 -1.94 -14.73 12.54
C ILE A 72 -2.81 -13.57 12.01
N THR A 73 -4.14 -13.66 12.07
CA THR A 73 -5.06 -12.67 11.48
C THR A 73 -4.81 -11.23 11.96
N HIS A 74 -4.43 -11.07 13.23
CA HIS A 74 -4.21 -9.77 13.86
C HIS A 74 -2.75 -9.30 13.81
N LEU A 75 -1.84 -10.12 13.30
CA LEU A 75 -0.42 -9.79 13.25
C LEU A 75 -0.13 -8.89 12.03
N GLY A 76 0.62 -7.82 12.28
CA GLY A 76 1.21 -7.01 11.21
C GLY A 76 2.33 -7.73 10.47
N GLY A 77 2.86 -7.10 9.42
CA GLY A 77 3.88 -7.71 8.57
C GLY A 77 3.36 -8.94 7.83
N THR A 78 4.26 -9.88 7.50
CA THR A 78 3.93 -11.13 6.80
C THR A 78 4.81 -12.27 7.27
N ILE A 79 4.20 -13.45 7.52
CA ILE A 79 4.93 -14.69 7.90
C ILE A 79 5.80 -15.24 6.76
N LEU A 80 5.57 -14.78 5.52
CA LEU A 80 6.34 -15.18 4.34
C LEU A 80 7.52 -14.23 4.06
N GLY A 81 7.59 -13.08 4.75
CA GLY A 81 8.49 -12.01 4.38
C GLY A 81 8.11 -11.38 3.03
N THR A 82 8.66 -10.22 2.73
CA THR A 82 8.40 -9.52 1.47
C THR A 82 9.68 -8.87 0.96
N THR A 83 9.70 -8.49 -0.31
CA THR A 83 10.77 -7.67 -0.88
C THR A 83 10.17 -6.56 -1.72
N SER A 84 10.68 -5.35 -1.52
CA SER A 84 10.42 -4.19 -2.37
C SER A 84 11.57 -3.91 -3.34
N ARG A 85 12.65 -4.70 -3.26
CA ARG A 85 13.83 -4.54 -4.12
C ARG A 85 13.71 -5.45 -5.34
N GLY A 86 14.10 -4.89 -6.47
CA GLY A 86 14.32 -5.62 -7.72
C GLY A 86 13.07 -5.69 -8.62
N ASN A 87 13.32 -5.38 -9.88
CA ASN A 87 12.46 -5.78 -10.97
C ASN A 87 12.77 -7.25 -11.26
N LEU A 88 11.82 -8.16 -11.07
CA LEU A 88 12.02 -9.58 -11.33
C LEU A 88 12.55 -9.85 -12.75
N PHE A 89 12.15 -9.03 -13.72
CA PHE A 89 12.54 -9.10 -15.13
C PHE A 89 13.82 -8.31 -15.45
N GLY A 90 14.58 -7.95 -14.47
CA GLY A 90 15.87 -7.26 -14.51
C GLY A 90 16.46 -7.33 -13.13
N LEU A 91 16.54 -8.57 -12.58
CA LEU A 91 17.13 -8.82 -11.26
C LEU A 91 18.63 -8.54 -11.32
N GLU A 92 19.09 -7.65 -10.46
CA GLU A 92 20.52 -7.37 -10.33
C GLU A 92 21.23 -8.59 -9.72
N VAL A 93 22.20 -9.11 -10.44
CA VAL A 93 23.05 -10.23 -10.00
C VAL A 93 24.51 -9.80 -10.06
N ARG A 94 25.31 -10.32 -9.13
CA ARG A 94 26.74 -10.09 -9.15
C ARG A 94 27.38 -11.17 -10.02
N GLU A 95 27.99 -10.72 -11.12
CA GLU A 95 28.69 -11.59 -12.06
C GLU A 95 30.00 -12.14 -11.44
N SER A 96 30.54 -13.20 -12.03
CA SER A 96 31.74 -13.85 -11.55
C SER A 96 33.03 -12.95 -11.56
N ASP A 97 33.01 -11.91 -12.39
CA ASP A 97 34.06 -10.87 -12.48
C ASP A 97 33.88 -9.74 -11.45
N GLY A 98 32.79 -9.80 -10.62
CA GLY A 98 32.48 -8.80 -9.61
C GLY A 98 31.68 -7.61 -10.09
N THR A 99 31.35 -7.53 -11.38
CA THR A 99 30.44 -6.53 -11.95
C THR A 99 28.99 -6.83 -11.61
N TRP A 100 28.12 -5.82 -11.76
CA TRP A 100 26.67 -6.01 -11.62
C TRP A 100 26.05 -6.15 -13.00
N GLY A 101 25.41 -7.31 -13.23
CA GLY A 101 24.60 -7.59 -14.41
C GLY A 101 23.10 -7.62 -14.08
N GLN A 102 22.26 -7.74 -15.10
CA GLN A 102 20.83 -7.95 -14.95
C GLN A 102 20.42 -9.26 -15.59
N THR A 103 19.56 -10.03 -14.92
CA THR A 103 18.99 -11.29 -15.42
C THR A 103 17.47 -11.27 -15.35
N ASP A 104 16.81 -12.00 -16.23
CA ASP A 104 15.37 -12.26 -16.20
C ASP A 104 15.13 -13.73 -15.81
N PRO A 105 14.88 -14.04 -14.55
CA PRO A 105 14.64 -15.42 -14.10
C PRO A 105 13.19 -15.89 -14.31
N SER A 106 12.37 -15.19 -15.07
CA SER A 106 10.95 -15.51 -15.19
C SER A 106 10.70 -16.91 -15.80
N ASP A 107 11.53 -17.34 -16.74
CA ASP A 107 11.39 -18.69 -17.35
C ASP A 107 11.83 -19.78 -16.34
N GLU A 108 12.85 -19.52 -15.52
CA GLU A 108 13.24 -20.41 -14.40
C GLU A 108 12.13 -20.53 -13.38
N ILE A 109 11.47 -19.41 -13.03
CA ILE A 109 10.33 -19.42 -12.11
C ILE A 109 9.22 -20.30 -12.65
N ILE A 110 8.86 -20.17 -13.92
CA ILE A 110 7.81 -20.98 -14.54
C ILE A 110 8.21 -22.47 -14.53
N ALA A 111 9.43 -22.79 -14.92
CA ALA A 111 9.93 -24.16 -14.88
C ALA A 111 9.90 -24.75 -13.45
N ARG A 112 10.22 -23.96 -12.42
CA ARG A 112 10.13 -24.41 -11.03
C ARG A 112 8.69 -24.59 -10.55
N PHE A 113 7.74 -23.78 -11.02
CA PHE A 113 6.31 -24.00 -10.76
C PHE A 113 5.87 -25.37 -11.32
N ASP A 114 6.24 -25.69 -12.56
CA ASP A 114 5.92 -26.95 -13.19
C ASP A 114 6.59 -28.13 -12.46
N ALA A 115 7.87 -28.03 -12.14
CA ALA A 115 8.62 -29.06 -11.43
C ALA A 115 8.06 -29.36 -10.04
N LEU A 116 7.55 -28.34 -9.35
CA LEU A 116 6.92 -28.48 -8.03
C LEU A 116 5.43 -28.89 -8.12
N GLY A 117 4.87 -29.02 -9.32
CA GLY A 117 3.46 -29.30 -9.55
C GLY A 117 2.53 -28.25 -8.94
N ILE A 118 2.90 -26.98 -9.04
CA ILE A 118 2.08 -25.84 -8.56
C ILE A 118 1.12 -25.44 -9.67
N ASP A 119 -0.17 -25.58 -9.43
CA ASP A 119 -1.22 -25.34 -10.42
C ASP A 119 -1.58 -23.86 -10.59
N ALA A 120 -1.43 -23.06 -9.53
CA ALA A 120 -1.73 -21.62 -9.57
C ALA A 120 -0.99 -20.84 -8.49
N LEU A 121 -0.81 -19.54 -8.74
CA LEU A 121 -0.24 -18.55 -7.81
C LEU A 121 -1.31 -17.56 -7.34
N ILE A 122 -1.41 -17.35 -6.04
CA ILE A 122 -2.07 -16.18 -5.44
C ILE A 122 -0.98 -15.15 -5.11
N ALA A 123 -0.93 -14.07 -5.91
CA ALA A 123 0.05 -13.00 -5.79
C ALA A 123 -0.52 -11.83 -4.98
N ILE A 124 -0.03 -11.62 -3.75
CA ILE A 124 -0.49 -10.56 -2.85
C ILE A 124 0.48 -9.37 -2.96
N GLY A 125 0.02 -8.23 -3.50
CA GLY A 125 0.91 -7.10 -3.68
C GLY A 125 0.23 -5.80 -4.14
N GLY A 126 1.03 -4.74 -4.19
CA GLY A 126 0.66 -3.47 -4.80
C GLY A 126 0.95 -3.46 -6.31
N ASP A 127 0.89 -2.28 -6.92
CA ASP A 127 1.05 -2.07 -8.35
C ASP A 127 2.25 -2.82 -8.95
N GLY A 128 3.46 -2.61 -8.45
CA GLY A 128 4.68 -3.26 -8.96
C GLY A 128 4.62 -4.79 -8.90
N SER A 129 4.13 -5.35 -7.79
CA SER A 129 4.03 -6.81 -7.63
C SER A 129 2.96 -7.43 -8.52
N LEU A 130 1.83 -6.74 -8.69
CA LEU A 130 0.76 -7.20 -9.57
C LEU A 130 1.13 -7.04 -11.05
N ASN A 131 1.94 -6.05 -11.42
CA ASN A 131 2.53 -5.97 -12.76
C ASN A 131 3.48 -7.14 -13.05
N ILE A 132 4.29 -7.57 -12.08
CA ILE A 132 5.09 -8.80 -12.20
C ILE A 132 4.18 -10.00 -12.40
N ALA A 133 3.14 -10.15 -11.58
CA ALA A 133 2.16 -11.23 -11.68
C ALA A 133 1.46 -11.25 -13.06
N LYS A 134 1.06 -10.08 -13.59
CA LYS A 134 0.49 -9.93 -14.94
C LYS A 134 1.46 -10.40 -16.02
N ARG A 135 2.75 -10.03 -15.94
CA ARG A 135 3.75 -10.46 -16.92
C ARG A 135 3.99 -11.98 -16.88
N LEU A 136 4.00 -12.59 -15.68
CA LEU A 136 4.09 -14.04 -15.53
C LEU A 136 2.84 -14.74 -16.07
N PHE A 137 1.64 -14.16 -15.89
CA PHE A 137 0.41 -14.67 -16.49
C PHE A 137 0.49 -14.66 -18.02
N LEU A 138 1.01 -13.60 -18.63
CA LEU A 138 1.20 -13.52 -20.08
C LEU A 138 2.23 -14.55 -20.62
N LYS A 139 3.12 -15.04 -19.76
CA LYS A 139 4.05 -16.15 -20.05
C LYS A 139 3.44 -17.54 -19.76
N GLY A 140 2.17 -17.62 -19.35
CA GLY A 140 1.45 -18.89 -19.17
C GLY A 140 1.23 -19.31 -17.71
N LEU A 141 1.76 -18.60 -16.71
CA LEU A 141 1.52 -18.93 -15.30
C LEU A 141 0.08 -18.58 -14.90
N ARG A 142 -0.63 -19.50 -14.24
CA ARG A 142 -1.98 -19.24 -13.72
C ARG A 142 -1.90 -18.40 -12.47
N VAL A 143 -2.33 -17.13 -12.54
CA VAL A 143 -2.19 -16.16 -11.44
C VAL A 143 -3.52 -15.53 -11.07
N VAL A 144 -3.73 -15.33 -9.76
CA VAL A 144 -4.78 -14.48 -9.19
C VAL A 144 -4.11 -13.44 -8.29
N GLY A 145 -4.36 -12.16 -8.55
CA GLY A 145 -3.86 -11.04 -7.77
C GLY A 145 -4.74 -10.70 -6.57
N VAL A 146 -4.11 -10.21 -5.49
CA VAL A 146 -4.80 -9.66 -4.32
C VAL A 146 -4.26 -8.26 -4.02
N PRO A 147 -5.12 -7.21 -4.01
CA PRO A 147 -4.68 -5.82 -3.91
C PRO A 147 -4.22 -5.46 -2.50
N LYS A 148 -2.93 -5.29 -2.32
CA LYS A 148 -2.28 -4.90 -1.07
C LYS A 148 -1.51 -3.61 -1.27
N THR A 149 -2.00 -2.51 -0.72
CA THR A 149 -1.28 -1.24 -0.63
C THR A 149 -1.93 -0.36 0.42
N ILE A 150 -1.14 0.41 1.16
CA ILE A 150 -1.67 1.43 2.07
C ILE A 150 -2.07 2.70 1.33
N ASP A 151 -1.63 2.89 0.09
CA ASP A 151 -1.86 4.12 -0.68
C ASP A 151 -3.24 4.17 -1.35
N ASN A 152 -4.00 3.06 -1.32
CA ASN A 152 -5.33 2.90 -1.97
C ASN A 152 -5.34 3.33 -3.45
N ASP A 153 -4.24 3.08 -4.15
CA ASP A 153 -3.93 3.61 -5.47
C ASP A 153 -4.16 2.63 -6.64
N LEU A 154 -4.67 1.42 -6.34
CA LEU A 154 -4.99 0.41 -7.36
C LEU A 154 -6.37 0.65 -7.97
N GLY A 155 -6.45 0.59 -9.31
CA GLY A 155 -7.70 0.65 -10.04
C GLY A 155 -8.61 -0.55 -9.79
N ALA A 156 -9.85 -0.46 -10.28
CA ALA A 156 -10.85 -1.54 -10.25
C ALA A 156 -11.19 -2.12 -8.85
N THR A 157 -10.79 -1.45 -7.78
CA THR A 157 -11.20 -1.75 -6.40
C THR A 157 -11.52 -0.46 -5.64
N GLU A 158 -12.61 -0.46 -4.89
CA GLU A 158 -12.98 0.67 -4.04
C GLU A 158 -11.96 0.86 -2.90
N MET A 159 -11.44 -0.26 -2.37
CA MET A 159 -10.56 -0.25 -1.21
C MET A 159 -9.48 -1.33 -1.34
N THR A 160 -8.26 -0.99 -0.91
CA THR A 160 -7.18 -1.94 -0.68
C THR A 160 -6.99 -2.18 0.80
N PHE A 161 -6.65 -3.40 1.22
CA PHE A 161 -6.38 -3.64 2.64
C PHE A 161 -5.02 -3.06 3.06
N GLY A 162 -4.95 -2.62 4.31
CA GLY A 162 -3.83 -1.89 4.90
C GLY A 162 -4.02 -0.37 4.87
N PHE A 163 -4.87 0.14 4.00
CA PHE A 163 -5.15 1.56 3.88
C PHE A 163 -5.86 2.13 5.10
N GLN A 164 -6.94 1.51 5.56
CA GLN A 164 -7.70 2.01 6.72
C GLN A 164 -6.87 1.98 8.01
N THR A 165 -5.96 1.02 8.15
CA THR A 165 -5.00 1.01 9.25
C THR A 165 -4.02 2.18 9.16
N ALA A 166 -3.52 2.50 7.97
CA ALA A 166 -2.64 3.66 7.78
C ALA A 166 -3.35 4.98 8.08
N VAL A 167 -4.63 5.11 7.70
CA VAL A 167 -5.48 6.26 8.02
C VAL A 167 -5.70 6.36 9.53
N ASP A 168 -5.98 5.23 10.20
CA ASP A 168 -6.20 5.18 11.66
C ASP A 168 -4.97 5.64 12.42
N VAL A 169 -3.78 5.10 12.09
CA VAL A 169 -2.50 5.50 12.68
C VAL A 169 -2.23 7.00 12.49
N ALA A 170 -2.48 7.52 11.30
CA ALA A 170 -2.30 8.94 11.02
C ALA A 170 -3.31 9.81 11.79
N THR A 171 -4.57 9.39 11.86
CA THR A 171 -5.63 10.07 12.59
C THR A 171 -5.35 10.11 14.09
N GLU A 172 -4.88 9.00 14.69
CA GLU A 172 -4.48 8.95 16.10
C GLU A 172 -3.32 9.92 16.37
N ALA A 173 -2.31 9.95 15.50
CA ALA A 173 -1.20 10.88 15.62
C ALA A 173 -1.67 12.35 15.58
N LEU A 174 -2.57 12.69 14.65
CA LEU A 174 -3.16 14.02 14.54
C LEU A 174 -3.95 14.38 15.82
N GLY A 175 -4.76 13.46 16.33
CA GLY A 175 -5.53 13.66 17.56
C GLY A 175 -4.65 14.01 18.75
N ARG A 176 -3.46 13.40 18.86
CA ARG A 176 -2.49 13.70 19.92
C ARG A 176 -1.86 15.09 19.78
N LEU A 177 -1.72 15.59 18.54
CA LEU A 177 -1.09 16.87 18.27
C LEU A 177 -1.96 18.08 18.60
N HIS A 178 -3.29 17.97 18.60
CA HIS A 178 -4.19 19.09 18.89
C HIS A 178 -3.88 19.76 20.22
N SER A 179 -3.75 18.98 21.29
CA SER A 179 -3.51 19.53 22.63
C SER A 179 -2.16 20.24 22.75
N THR A 180 -1.10 19.68 22.17
CA THR A 180 0.22 20.33 22.22
C THR A 180 0.31 21.51 21.26
N ALA A 181 -0.33 21.46 20.10
CA ALA A 181 -0.40 22.57 19.16
C ALA A 181 -1.15 23.76 19.78
N GLU A 182 -2.26 23.51 20.47
CA GLU A 182 -3.03 24.53 21.17
C GLU A 182 -2.26 25.14 22.35
N ALA A 183 -1.63 24.30 23.19
CA ALA A 183 -0.88 24.74 24.36
C ALA A 183 0.27 25.67 23.99
N HIS A 184 0.92 25.44 22.87
CA HIS A 184 2.05 26.24 22.38
C HIS A 184 1.68 27.25 21.28
N GLN A 185 0.44 27.23 20.79
CA GLN A 185 -0.04 28.11 19.71
C GLN A 185 0.81 28.00 18.43
N ARG A 186 1.20 26.76 18.07
CA ARG A 186 2.12 26.43 16.96
C ARG A 186 1.38 25.98 15.71
N VAL A 187 2.10 25.99 14.60
CA VAL A 187 1.72 25.25 13.38
C VAL A 187 2.39 23.88 13.41
N MET A 188 1.62 22.83 13.23
CA MET A 188 2.12 21.47 13.11
C MET A 188 2.00 21.00 11.67
N VAL A 189 3.11 20.54 11.06
CA VAL A 189 3.14 19.97 9.70
C VAL A 189 3.38 18.48 9.82
N VAL A 190 2.37 17.68 9.50
CA VAL A 190 2.40 16.21 9.62
C VAL A 190 2.55 15.59 8.23
N GLN A 191 3.72 15.04 7.95
CA GLN A 191 3.97 14.30 6.72
C GLN A 191 3.49 12.86 6.86
N VAL A 192 2.63 12.44 5.93
CA VAL A 192 2.11 11.08 5.79
C VAL A 192 2.61 10.44 4.50
N MET A 193 2.52 9.12 4.40
CA MET A 193 2.80 8.40 3.16
C MET A 193 1.75 8.73 2.09
N GLY A 194 2.04 8.39 0.84
CA GLY A 194 1.21 8.70 -0.32
C GLY A 194 2.07 9.34 -1.42
N ARG A 195 2.59 8.49 -2.32
CA ARG A 195 3.54 8.91 -3.37
C ARG A 195 2.85 9.61 -4.54
N HIS A 196 1.87 8.92 -5.10
CA HIS A 196 1.17 9.34 -6.33
C HIS A 196 -0.25 9.78 -6.05
N THR A 197 -0.75 9.50 -4.85
CA THR A 197 -2.13 9.75 -4.43
C THR A 197 -2.18 10.27 -3.00
N GLY A 198 -3.13 11.15 -2.74
CA GLY A 198 -3.31 11.79 -1.45
C GLY A 198 -4.36 11.15 -0.54
N TRP A 199 -4.74 9.91 -0.77
CA TRP A 199 -5.82 9.26 -0.02
C TRP A 199 -5.60 9.25 1.49
N ILE A 200 -4.39 8.87 1.95
CA ILE A 200 -4.07 8.85 3.40
C ILE A 200 -4.17 10.26 3.97
N ALA A 201 -3.56 11.25 3.29
CA ALA A 201 -3.59 12.62 3.77
C ALA A 201 -5.01 13.19 3.82
N LEU A 202 -5.83 12.91 2.81
CA LEU A 202 -7.21 13.38 2.74
C LEU A 202 -8.08 12.78 3.84
N GLU A 203 -8.11 11.45 3.96
CA GLU A 203 -8.98 10.78 4.93
C GLU A 203 -8.51 11.02 6.37
N SER A 204 -7.21 10.87 6.65
CA SER A 204 -6.70 11.13 7.99
C SER A 204 -6.74 12.60 8.38
N GLY A 205 -6.47 13.51 7.44
CA GLY A 205 -6.56 14.94 7.69
C GLY A 205 -7.99 15.39 7.97
N LEU A 206 -8.96 14.88 7.23
CA LEU A 206 -10.38 15.17 7.47
C LEU A 206 -10.85 14.60 8.82
N ALA A 207 -10.57 13.32 9.08
CA ALA A 207 -10.92 12.66 10.34
C ALA A 207 -10.18 13.23 11.55
N GLY A 208 -8.91 13.61 11.38
CA GLY A 208 -8.05 14.17 12.41
C GLY A 208 -8.19 15.70 12.60
N GLY A 209 -9.12 16.36 11.91
CA GLY A 209 -9.41 17.78 12.08
C GLY A 209 -8.30 18.72 11.61
N ALA A 210 -7.62 18.36 10.51
CA ALA A 210 -6.61 19.24 9.89
C ALA A 210 -7.25 20.51 9.30
N ASP A 211 -6.50 21.60 9.34
CA ASP A 211 -6.91 22.89 8.78
C ASP A 211 -6.48 23.05 7.32
N VAL A 212 -5.38 22.36 6.97
CA VAL A 212 -4.83 22.29 5.62
C VAL A 212 -4.47 20.85 5.28
N ILE A 213 -4.85 20.39 4.10
CA ILE A 213 -4.54 19.05 3.59
C ILE A 213 -3.89 19.19 2.23
N LEU A 214 -2.63 18.77 2.09
CA LEU A 214 -1.86 18.88 0.85
C LEU A 214 -1.67 17.51 0.22
N ILE A 215 -2.15 17.36 -1.01
CA ILE A 215 -2.16 16.10 -1.77
C ILE A 215 -1.46 16.24 -3.11
N PRO A 216 -0.92 15.16 -3.71
CA PRO A 216 -0.23 15.23 -5.00
C PRO A 216 -1.11 15.75 -6.14
N GLU A 217 -2.42 15.52 -6.05
CA GLU A 217 -3.41 15.87 -7.08
C GLU A 217 -3.68 17.38 -7.16
N ILE A 218 -3.47 18.10 -6.05
CA ILE A 218 -3.71 19.56 -5.98
C ILE A 218 -2.38 20.26 -5.64
N PRO A 219 -1.72 20.91 -6.61
CA PRO A 219 -0.50 21.68 -6.34
C PRO A 219 -0.78 22.85 -5.38
N TYR A 220 0.06 23.00 -4.35
CA TYR A 220 -0.12 24.01 -3.31
C TYR A 220 0.75 25.26 -3.52
N SER A 221 0.33 26.38 -2.92
CA SER A 221 1.12 27.60 -2.72
C SER A 221 1.34 27.83 -1.22
N VAL A 222 2.56 28.17 -0.82
CA VAL A 222 2.88 28.52 0.57
C VAL A 222 2.12 29.79 1.00
N ASP A 223 1.93 30.74 0.07
CA ASP A 223 1.17 31.97 0.36
C ASP A 223 -0.30 31.66 0.71
N ARG A 224 -0.94 30.74 0.00
CA ARG A 224 -2.30 30.30 0.31
C ARG A 224 -2.40 29.60 1.67
N ILE A 225 -1.39 28.82 2.03
CA ILE A 225 -1.30 28.23 3.36
C ILE A 225 -1.17 29.32 4.43
N ALA A 226 -0.30 30.30 4.20
CA ALA A 226 -0.11 31.45 5.10
C ALA A 226 -1.40 32.28 5.24
N GLU A 227 -2.13 32.53 4.16
CA GLU A 227 -3.45 33.19 4.19
C GLU A 227 -4.43 32.44 5.08
N LYS A 228 -4.47 31.08 4.98
CA LYS A 228 -5.34 30.24 5.82
C LYS A 228 -4.95 30.32 7.29
N ILE A 229 -3.67 30.28 7.61
CA ILE A 229 -3.18 30.44 8.98
C ILE A 229 -3.60 31.82 9.54
N ALA A 230 -3.42 32.89 8.78
CA ALA A 230 -3.81 34.25 9.18
C ALA A 230 -5.33 34.41 9.35
N GLU A 231 -6.15 33.77 8.49
CA GLU A 231 -7.62 33.71 8.65
C GLU A 231 -8.03 33.09 9.98
N ARG A 232 -7.39 31.98 10.33
CA ARG A 232 -7.64 31.27 11.59
C ARG A 232 -7.31 32.14 12.81
N GLU A 233 -6.19 32.84 12.75
CA GLU A 233 -5.78 33.75 13.82
C GLU A 233 -6.76 34.91 14.04
N ARG A 234 -7.22 35.52 12.95
CA ARG A 234 -8.27 36.55 13.01
C ARG A 234 -9.54 36.02 13.72
N SER A 235 -9.80 34.72 13.56
CA SER A 235 -10.90 33.99 14.23
C SER A 235 -10.53 33.47 15.64
N ARG A 236 -9.41 33.96 16.22
CA ARG A 236 -8.88 33.54 17.56
C ARG A 236 -8.49 32.07 17.65
N ARG A 237 -8.30 31.39 16.53
CA ARG A 237 -7.75 30.02 16.45
C ARG A 237 -6.26 30.09 16.24
N ARG A 238 -5.46 30.00 17.33
CA ARG A 238 -4.04 30.36 17.35
C ARG A 238 -3.08 29.23 16.95
N PHE A 239 -3.56 28.04 16.70
CA PHE A 239 -2.76 26.91 16.19
C PHE A 239 -3.33 26.41 14.86
N SER A 240 -2.53 25.71 14.11
CA SER A 240 -2.97 25.07 12.86
C SER A 240 -2.31 23.70 12.68
N ILE A 241 -3.08 22.76 12.17
CA ILE A 241 -2.59 21.42 11.79
C ILE A 241 -2.65 21.28 10.28
N ILE A 242 -1.51 20.96 9.69
CA ILE A 242 -1.33 20.77 8.26
C ILE A 242 -0.93 19.32 8.03
N VAL A 243 -1.67 18.59 7.21
CA VAL A 243 -1.32 17.25 6.77
C VAL A 243 -0.79 17.32 5.35
N VAL A 244 0.37 16.73 5.10
CA VAL A 244 0.99 16.73 3.77
C VAL A 244 1.36 15.31 3.35
N ALA A 245 0.86 14.86 2.18
CA ALA A 245 1.30 13.62 1.57
C ALA A 245 2.76 13.77 1.08
N GLU A 246 3.58 12.72 1.21
CA GLU A 246 5.00 12.76 0.82
C GLU A 246 5.22 13.11 -0.66
N GLY A 247 4.22 12.84 -1.52
CA GLY A 247 4.24 13.17 -2.95
C GLY A 247 3.63 14.52 -3.32
N ALA A 248 3.15 15.31 -2.35
CA ALA A 248 2.62 16.64 -2.61
C ALA A 248 3.69 17.58 -3.19
N ARG A 249 3.28 18.55 -4.01
CA ARG A 249 4.19 19.49 -4.69
C ARG A 249 3.63 20.91 -4.70
N ALA A 250 4.52 21.87 -4.64
CA ALA A 250 4.16 23.27 -4.89
C ALA A 250 3.76 23.48 -6.36
N ALA A 251 2.97 24.51 -6.64
CA ALA A 251 2.62 24.92 -8.00
C ALA A 251 3.90 25.20 -8.81
N GLY A 252 4.02 24.58 -9.98
CA GLY A 252 5.22 24.64 -10.83
C GLY A 252 6.45 23.89 -10.31
N GLY A 253 6.35 23.22 -9.14
CA GLY A 253 7.45 22.47 -8.52
C GLY A 253 7.40 20.97 -8.78
N THR A 254 8.46 20.29 -8.35
CA THR A 254 8.59 18.82 -8.35
C THR A 254 8.37 18.25 -6.94
N PRO A 255 8.01 16.96 -6.80
CA PRO A 255 7.98 16.31 -5.51
C PRO A 255 9.33 16.38 -4.77
N SER A 256 9.29 16.24 -3.45
CA SER A 256 10.49 16.26 -2.60
C SER A 256 11.11 14.87 -2.52
N PHE A 257 12.44 14.79 -2.68
CA PHE A 257 13.18 13.54 -2.55
C PHE A 257 14.29 13.68 -1.50
N VAL A 258 14.62 12.59 -0.84
CA VAL A 258 15.74 12.51 0.12
C VAL A 258 17.04 12.29 -0.66
N GLY A 259 17.84 13.34 -0.82
CA GLY A 259 19.06 13.32 -1.62
C GLY A 259 18.81 12.78 -3.04
N ASP A 260 19.82 12.13 -3.62
CA ASP A 260 19.73 11.54 -4.97
C ASP A 260 19.15 10.12 -4.99
N THR A 261 18.46 9.71 -3.91
CA THR A 261 17.99 8.32 -3.75
C THR A 261 16.72 7.98 -4.51
N GLY A 262 16.03 8.98 -5.08
CA GLY A 262 14.69 8.83 -5.68
C GLY A 262 13.58 8.45 -4.68
N ARG A 263 13.87 8.51 -3.36
CA ARG A 263 12.88 8.27 -2.30
C ARG A 263 12.16 9.56 -1.97
N TYR A 264 10.83 9.51 -1.93
CA TYR A 264 10.03 10.62 -1.43
C TYR A 264 10.34 10.91 0.03
N GLY A 265 10.35 12.18 0.42
CA GLY A 265 10.54 12.59 1.81
C GLY A 265 11.08 14.01 1.97
N GLY A 266 11.12 14.48 3.22
CA GLY A 266 11.61 15.80 3.58
C GLY A 266 10.69 16.96 3.18
N ILE A 267 9.50 16.68 2.65
CA ILE A 267 8.55 17.75 2.31
C ILE A 267 8.00 18.41 3.58
N GLY A 268 7.78 17.63 4.66
CA GLY A 268 7.30 18.16 5.94
C GLY A 268 8.27 19.17 6.52
N ASP A 269 9.56 18.86 6.56
CA ASP A 269 10.59 19.75 7.09
C ASP A 269 10.74 21.01 6.23
N ARG A 270 10.81 20.86 4.91
CA ARG A 270 10.91 21.97 3.96
C ARG A 270 9.70 22.90 4.06
N LEU A 271 8.49 22.34 4.07
CA LEU A 271 7.26 23.10 4.18
C LEU A 271 7.16 23.85 5.51
N ALA A 272 7.55 23.19 6.61
CA ALA A 272 7.57 23.81 7.93
C ALA A 272 8.48 25.06 7.96
N ALA A 273 9.70 24.95 7.42
CA ALA A 273 10.63 26.07 7.31
C ALA A 273 10.06 27.23 6.46
N GLN A 274 9.45 26.91 5.32
CA GLN A 274 8.83 27.93 4.45
C GLN A 274 7.65 28.63 5.13
N ILE A 275 6.80 27.89 5.84
CA ILE A 275 5.68 28.47 6.59
C ILE A 275 6.19 29.39 7.71
N GLU A 276 7.21 28.95 8.46
CA GLU A 276 7.81 29.75 9.54
C GLU A 276 8.42 31.05 8.98
N GLU A 277 9.11 30.99 7.84
CA GLU A 277 9.70 32.14 7.16
C GLU A 277 8.63 33.17 6.74
N VAL A 278 7.53 32.70 6.11
CA VAL A 278 6.49 33.60 5.58
C VAL A 278 5.57 34.14 6.67
N THR A 279 5.27 33.33 7.69
CA THR A 279 4.27 33.69 8.72
C THR A 279 4.87 34.23 10.02
N GLY A 280 6.16 33.99 10.27
CA GLY A 280 6.81 34.25 11.56
C GLY A 280 6.32 33.34 12.69
N LYS A 281 5.54 32.30 12.38
CA LYS A 281 4.95 31.37 13.34
C LYS A 281 5.85 30.19 13.59
N GLU A 282 6.05 29.86 14.86
CA GLU A 282 6.75 28.64 15.22
C GLU A 282 6.06 27.43 14.60
N THR A 283 6.77 26.77 13.70
CA THR A 283 6.25 25.61 12.92
C THR A 283 7.07 24.37 13.20
N ARG A 284 6.43 23.26 13.48
CA ARG A 284 7.09 21.99 13.83
C ARG A 284 6.67 20.88 12.85
N PRO A 285 7.63 20.27 12.16
CA PRO A 285 7.36 19.10 11.32
C PRO A 285 7.30 17.82 12.13
N LEU A 286 6.49 16.88 11.67
CA LEU A 286 6.44 15.49 12.14
C LEU A 286 6.29 14.57 10.93
N THR A 287 7.19 13.61 10.77
CA THR A 287 7.09 12.59 9.71
C THR A 287 6.66 11.26 10.31
N LEU A 288 5.48 10.76 9.93
CA LEU A 288 4.99 9.46 10.41
C LEU A 288 5.70 8.29 9.74
N GLY A 289 6.02 8.39 8.46
CA GLY A 289 6.77 7.39 7.72
C GLY A 289 6.22 5.97 7.90
N HIS A 290 7.10 5.01 8.12
CA HIS A 290 6.78 3.58 8.15
C HIS A 290 5.94 3.11 9.34
N ILE A 291 5.69 3.93 10.38
CA ILE A 291 4.75 3.53 11.43
C ILE A 291 3.33 3.29 10.88
N GLN A 292 2.98 3.90 9.75
CA GLN A 292 1.73 3.71 9.03
C GLN A 292 1.62 2.33 8.36
N ARG A 293 2.72 1.59 8.20
CA ARG A 293 2.76 0.24 7.62
C ARG A 293 2.73 -0.87 8.66
N GLY A 294 3.09 -0.55 9.89
CA GLY A 294 3.25 -1.51 10.98
C GLY A 294 2.00 -1.71 11.81
N GLY A 295 2.12 -2.61 12.78
CA GLY A 295 1.10 -2.85 13.78
C GLY A 295 -0.02 -3.79 13.32
N SER A 296 -0.98 -3.96 14.21
CA SER A 296 -2.13 -4.83 14.00
C SER A 296 -3.14 -4.18 13.07
N PRO A 297 -3.65 -4.88 12.03
CA PRO A 297 -4.66 -4.31 11.15
C PRO A 297 -5.95 -3.99 11.93
N VAL A 298 -6.57 -2.85 11.61
CA VAL A 298 -7.90 -2.50 12.12
C VAL A 298 -8.95 -3.50 11.64
N PRO A 299 -10.11 -3.62 12.33
CA PRO A 299 -11.15 -4.61 11.98
C PRO A 299 -11.59 -4.55 10.52
N TYR A 300 -11.65 -3.37 9.92
CA TYR A 300 -12.00 -3.20 8.51
C TYR A 300 -11.00 -3.93 7.59
N ASP A 301 -9.70 -3.66 7.76
CA ASP A 301 -8.65 -4.27 6.95
C ASP A 301 -8.55 -5.78 7.18
N ARG A 302 -8.75 -6.26 8.41
CA ARG A 302 -8.82 -7.71 8.70
C ARG A 302 -9.94 -8.38 7.91
N ASN A 303 -11.15 -7.82 7.96
CA ASN A 303 -12.31 -8.39 7.28
C ASN A 303 -12.15 -8.34 5.77
N LEU A 304 -11.65 -7.23 5.22
CA LEU A 304 -11.38 -7.09 3.79
C LEU A 304 -10.32 -8.09 3.32
N ALA A 305 -9.22 -8.22 4.07
CA ALA A 305 -8.15 -9.16 3.80
C ALA A 305 -8.63 -10.62 3.82
N LEU A 306 -9.45 -11.01 4.81
CA LEU A 306 -10.06 -12.35 4.87
C LEU A 306 -10.95 -12.61 3.66
N ARG A 307 -11.79 -11.64 3.27
CA ARG A 307 -12.67 -11.73 2.09
C ARG A 307 -11.87 -11.87 0.80
N PHE A 308 -10.79 -11.09 0.65
CA PHE A 308 -9.92 -11.17 -0.52
C PHE A 308 -9.19 -12.51 -0.60
N GLY A 309 -8.67 -13.04 0.51
CA GLY A 309 -8.01 -14.34 0.55
C GLY A 309 -8.95 -15.47 0.11
N ALA A 310 -10.15 -15.54 0.67
CA ALA A 310 -11.15 -16.53 0.29
C ALA A 310 -11.63 -16.36 -1.17
N ALA A 311 -11.80 -15.11 -1.62
CA ALA A 311 -12.22 -14.84 -3.00
C ALA A 311 -11.13 -15.19 -4.03
N ALA A 312 -9.85 -15.03 -3.67
CA ALA A 312 -8.74 -15.42 -4.55
C ALA A 312 -8.72 -16.94 -4.78
N VAL A 313 -8.97 -17.74 -3.76
CA VAL A 313 -9.11 -19.21 -3.91
C VAL A 313 -10.31 -19.58 -4.77
N ARG A 314 -11.47 -18.92 -4.56
CA ARG A 314 -12.63 -19.13 -5.44
C ARG A 314 -12.35 -18.75 -6.90
N ALA A 315 -11.57 -17.70 -7.14
CA ALA A 315 -11.16 -17.33 -8.50
C ALA A 315 -10.32 -18.44 -9.14
N VAL A 316 -9.38 -19.05 -8.39
CA VAL A 316 -8.61 -20.23 -8.83
C VAL A 316 -9.54 -21.41 -9.13
N GLU A 317 -10.47 -21.73 -8.23
CA GLU A 317 -11.46 -22.81 -8.39
C GLU A 317 -12.31 -22.66 -9.65
N LEU A 318 -12.69 -21.43 -9.98
CA LEU A 318 -13.49 -21.11 -11.16
C LEU A 318 -12.64 -20.94 -12.45
N GLY A 319 -11.31 -21.06 -12.36
CA GLY A 319 -10.41 -20.87 -13.50
C GLY A 319 -10.29 -19.40 -13.95
N ASN A 320 -10.64 -18.44 -13.11
CA ASN A 320 -10.53 -17.02 -13.38
C ASN A 320 -9.08 -16.56 -13.17
N PHE A 321 -8.19 -16.89 -14.09
CA PHE A 321 -6.78 -16.50 -14.03
C PHE A 321 -6.52 -15.18 -14.78
N GLY A 322 -5.39 -14.53 -14.46
CA GLY A 322 -5.06 -13.22 -15.00
C GLY A 322 -5.94 -12.10 -14.45
N CYS A 323 -6.58 -12.34 -13.31
CA CYS A 323 -7.43 -11.37 -12.62
C CYS A 323 -6.85 -10.97 -11.25
N MET A 324 -7.40 -9.89 -10.71
CA MET A 324 -7.27 -9.45 -9.32
C MET A 324 -8.64 -9.53 -8.65
N VAL A 325 -8.69 -9.93 -7.39
CA VAL A 325 -9.90 -9.75 -6.59
C VAL A 325 -10.03 -8.28 -6.18
N GLY A 326 -11.20 -7.68 -6.35
CA GLY A 326 -11.45 -6.28 -6.03
C GLY A 326 -12.79 -6.08 -5.34
N LEU A 327 -12.88 -5.08 -4.46
CA LEU A 327 -14.12 -4.67 -3.82
C LEU A 327 -14.89 -3.74 -4.76
N GLN A 328 -16.13 -4.09 -5.13
CA GLN A 328 -17.00 -3.30 -5.99
C GLN A 328 -18.46 -3.42 -5.51
N GLY A 329 -19.08 -2.30 -5.18
CA GLY A 329 -20.46 -2.27 -4.67
C GLY A 329 -20.62 -3.14 -3.43
N GLY A 330 -19.66 -3.12 -2.50
CA GLY A 330 -19.67 -3.91 -1.26
C GLY A 330 -19.38 -5.41 -1.44
N SER A 331 -19.21 -5.91 -2.68
CA SER A 331 -18.95 -7.31 -3.00
C SER A 331 -17.54 -7.49 -3.58
N VAL A 332 -16.91 -8.65 -3.31
CA VAL A 332 -15.62 -8.98 -3.90
C VAL A 332 -15.85 -9.68 -5.25
N ARG A 333 -15.22 -9.14 -6.30
CA ARG A 333 -15.31 -9.64 -7.67
C ARG A 333 -13.93 -9.85 -8.28
N SER A 334 -13.85 -10.70 -9.30
CA SER A 334 -12.64 -10.86 -10.12
C SER A 334 -12.64 -9.80 -11.21
N VAL A 335 -11.53 -9.06 -11.33
CA VAL A 335 -11.32 -8.01 -12.33
C VAL A 335 -10.03 -8.33 -13.10
N PRO A 336 -9.98 -8.20 -14.43
CA PRO A 336 -8.75 -8.44 -15.20
C PRO A 336 -7.57 -7.60 -14.67
N LEU A 337 -6.39 -8.20 -14.50
CA LEU A 337 -5.18 -7.48 -14.09
C LEU A 337 -4.83 -6.34 -15.04
N GLY A 338 -5.17 -6.49 -16.33
CA GLY A 338 -4.99 -5.42 -17.31
C GLY A 338 -5.79 -4.16 -16.99
N GLU A 339 -7.03 -4.32 -16.54
CA GLU A 339 -7.92 -3.23 -16.14
C GLU A 339 -7.48 -2.65 -14.78
N ALA A 340 -7.23 -3.50 -13.80
CA ALA A 340 -6.84 -3.08 -12.45
C ALA A 340 -5.53 -2.26 -12.41
N LEU A 341 -4.65 -2.48 -13.37
CA LEU A 341 -3.32 -1.85 -13.47
C LEU A 341 -3.23 -0.83 -14.62
N SER A 342 -4.35 -0.48 -15.26
CA SER A 342 -4.35 0.47 -16.38
C SER A 342 -4.10 1.90 -15.92
N GLU A 343 -4.62 2.25 -14.75
CA GLU A 343 -4.54 3.61 -14.20
C GLU A 343 -4.36 3.59 -12.68
N VAL A 344 -3.64 4.59 -12.18
CA VAL A 344 -3.54 4.85 -10.75
C VAL A 344 -4.83 5.49 -10.27
N LYS A 345 -5.45 4.93 -9.24
CA LYS A 345 -6.65 5.47 -8.61
C LYS A 345 -6.32 6.72 -7.78
N ARG A 346 -6.42 7.88 -8.40
CA ARG A 346 -6.16 9.19 -7.78
C ARG A 346 -7.36 9.68 -6.98
N VAL A 347 -7.10 10.60 -6.04
CA VAL A 347 -8.17 11.37 -5.37
C VAL A 347 -8.87 12.27 -6.42
N PRO A 348 -10.20 12.11 -6.62
CA PRO A 348 -10.95 13.03 -7.48
C PRO A 348 -10.99 14.43 -6.84
N ILE A 349 -10.40 15.41 -7.51
CA ILE A 349 -10.30 16.79 -6.98
C ILE A 349 -11.65 17.50 -6.83
N ASP A 350 -12.63 17.04 -7.58
CA ASP A 350 -14.04 17.44 -7.51
C ASP A 350 -14.92 16.36 -6.83
N GLY A 351 -14.30 15.39 -6.18
CA GLY A 351 -14.96 14.31 -5.47
C GLY A 351 -15.67 14.77 -4.19
N GLU A 352 -16.53 13.89 -3.67
CA GLU A 352 -17.35 14.19 -2.48
C GLU A 352 -16.50 14.54 -1.26
N LEU A 353 -15.44 13.78 -0.97
CA LEU A 353 -14.56 14.02 0.19
C LEU A 353 -13.84 15.37 0.11
N VAL A 354 -13.31 15.74 -1.07
CA VAL A 354 -12.65 17.05 -1.27
C VAL A 354 -13.66 18.20 -1.11
N ARG A 355 -14.87 18.05 -1.68
CA ARG A 355 -15.93 19.05 -1.50
C ARG A 355 -16.36 19.16 -0.03
N THR A 356 -16.45 18.05 0.67
CA THR A 356 -16.77 18.05 2.11
C THR A 356 -15.69 18.75 2.91
N ALA A 357 -14.41 18.44 2.69
CA ALA A 357 -13.30 19.11 3.36
C ALA A 357 -13.34 20.63 3.13
N ARG A 358 -13.52 21.07 1.87
CA ARG A 358 -13.63 22.51 1.55
C ARG A 358 -14.82 23.18 2.24
N ARG A 359 -15.99 22.54 2.31
CA ARG A 359 -17.17 23.06 3.02
C ARG A 359 -16.98 23.17 4.54
N LEU A 360 -16.14 22.30 5.12
CA LEU A 360 -15.73 22.38 6.51
C LEU A 360 -14.64 23.44 6.75
N GLY A 361 -14.21 24.14 5.70
CA GLY A 361 -13.21 25.19 5.77
C GLY A 361 -11.76 24.68 5.72
N VAL A 362 -11.53 23.45 5.33
CA VAL A 362 -10.17 22.92 5.09
C VAL A 362 -9.63 23.49 3.79
N SER A 363 -8.38 23.98 3.81
CA SER A 363 -7.66 24.46 2.63
C SER A 363 -6.83 23.33 2.02
N PHE A 364 -6.71 23.32 0.69
CA PHE A 364 -5.75 22.46 -0.03
C PHE A 364 -4.50 23.24 -0.49
N GLY A 365 -4.39 24.50 -0.09
CA GLY A 365 -3.26 25.37 -0.47
C GLY A 365 -3.36 25.91 -1.91
N ASP A 366 -4.53 25.84 -2.53
CA ASP A 366 -4.83 26.29 -3.89
C ASP A 366 -5.63 27.60 -3.94
#